data_87f0b7c89af75aa292985d05728eea96
#
_entry.id   87f0b7c89af75aa292985d05728eea96
#
_cell.length_a   1.000
_cell.length_b   1.000
_cell.length_c   1.000
_cell.angle_alpha   90.00
_cell.angle_beta   90.00
_cell.angle_gamma   90.00
#
_symmetry.space_group_name_H-M   'P 1'
#
loop_
_entity.id
_entity.type
_entity.pdbx_description
1 polymer ?
#
loop_
_entity_poly.entity_id
_entity_poly.type
_entity_poly.pdbx_seq_one_letter_code
_entity_poly.pdbx_strand_id
1 'polypeptide(L)'
;WQKNFIDHKPKHDNVNSTSNLLDLTKSFITQQLPQDYQIAKADQIDLLNRSVQYFKSHSEFDKGEFAQEVFQEEGAIKSFNQYSDRFQETHDVEIHDNFEISAHAVKRQARIFKSVIKLDKNFHIYIHGDRNKIESGIDESGRKFYKIYYDQET
;
A
#
# COMPACT_ATOMS: atom_id res chain seq x y z
N TRP A 1 7.59 26.12 -30.13
CA TRP A 1 7.20 26.43 -28.73
C TRP A 1 6.22 25.45 -28.15
N GLN A 2 5.31 24.93 -28.92
CA GLN A 2 4.41 23.86 -28.45
C GLN A 2 5.18 22.61 -28.07
N LYS A 3 6.28 22.37 -28.72
CA LYS A 3 7.14 21.24 -28.40
C LYS A 3 7.72 21.32 -27.01
N ASN A 4 7.89 22.53 -26.51
CA ASN A 4 8.40 22.74 -25.17
C ASN A 4 7.43 22.24 -24.09
N PHE A 5 6.13 22.35 -24.34
CA PHE A 5 5.12 21.82 -23.43
C PHE A 5 5.18 20.30 -23.37
N ILE A 6 5.42 19.69 -24.52
CA ILE A 6 5.52 18.23 -24.60
C ILE A 6 6.73 17.74 -23.81
N ASP A 7 7.81 18.48 -23.84
CA ASP A 7 9.05 18.11 -23.16
C ASP A 7 8.90 18.09 -21.64
N HIS A 8 7.95 18.84 -21.10
CA HIS A 8 7.71 18.87 -19.65
C HIS A 8 6.82 17.71 -19.16
N LYS A 9 6.08 17.08 -20.04
CA LYS A 9 5.16 16.00 -19.68
C LYS A 9 5.81 14.82 -18.98
N PRO A 10 6.99 14.31 -19.40
CA PRO A 10 7.57 13.12 -18.76
C PRO A 10 7.77 13.27 -17.25
N LYS A 11 8.17 14.45 -16.79
CA LYS A 11 8.34 14.70 -15.35
C LYS A 11 7.00 14.68 -14.59
N HIS A 12 5.98 15.33 -15.16
CA HIS A 12 4.66 15.35 -14.57
C HIS A 12 4.04 13.96 -14.59
N ASP A 13 4.24 13.22 -15.66
CA ASP A 13 3.72 11.87 -15.80
C ASP A 13 4.30 10.94 -14.75
N ASN A 14 5.59 11.05 -14.41
CA ASN A 14 6.21 10.22 -13.38
C ASN A 14 5.64 10.52 -12.00
N VAL A 15 5.44 11.80 -11.67
CA VAL A 15 4.83 12.20 -10.41
C VAL A 15 3.39 11.68 -10.33
N ASN A 16 2.62 11.89 -11.38
CA ASN A 16 1.24 11.44 -11.45
C ASN A 16 1.12 9.92 -11.42
N SER A 17 1.97 9.23 -12.17
CA SER A 17 1.97 7.77 -12.21
C SER A 17 2.29 7.19 -10.84
N THR A 18 3.28 7.74 -10.16
CA THR A 18 3.65 7.30 -8.82
C THR A 18 2.49 7.54 -7.84
N SER A 19 1.92 8.73 -7.85
CA SER A 19 0.80 9.08 -6.97
C SER A 19 -0.43 8.22 -7.23
N ASN A 20 -0.79 8.04 -8.49
CA ASN A 20 -1.95 7.24 -8.87
C ASN A 20 -1.80 5.79 -8.45
N LEU A 21 -0.60 5.24 -8.59
CA LEU A 21 -0.37 3.86 -8.19
C LEU A 21 -0.38 3.68 -6.68
N LEU A 22 0.14 4.65 -5.95
CA LEU A 22 0.07 4.62 -4.49
C LEU A 22 -1.39 4.73 -4.00
N ASP A 23 -2.19 5.60 -4.63
CA ASP A 23 -3.61 5.71 -4.32
C ASP A 23 -4.37 4.42 -4.64
N LEU A 24 -4.09 3.83 -5.80
CA LEU A 24 -4.65 2.55 -6.20
C LEU A 24 -4.32 1.46 -5.18
N THR A 25 -3.06 1.38 -4.80
CA THR A 25 -2.57 0.35 -3.88
C THR A 25 -3.24 0.49 -2.51
N LYS A 26 -3.31 1.71 -2.00
CA LYS A 26 -3.96 1.97 -0.72
C LYS A 26 -5.44 1.59 -0.76
N SER A 27 -6.15 2.01 -1.80
CA SER A 27 -7.56 1.69 -1.96
C SER A 27 -7.79 0.20 -2.06
N PHE A 28 -6.95 -0.50 -2.81
CA PHE A 28 -7.05 -1.94 -2.95
C PHE A 28 -6.87 -2.66 -1.61
N ILE A 29 -5.82 -2.32 -0.87
CA ILE A 29 -5.50 -2.99 0.39
C ILE A 29 -6.54 -2.69 1.46
N THR A 30 -7.07 -1.47 1.51
CA THR A 30 -7.99 -1.07 2.58
C THR A 30 -9.46 -1.33 2.26
N GLN A 31 -9.83 -1.37 0.99
CA GLN A 31 -11.24 -1.47 0.59
C GLN A 31 -11.60 -2.77 -0.11
N GLN A 32 -10.78 -3.21 -1.06
CA GLN A 32 -11.11 -4.37 -1.88
C GLN A 32 -10.61 -5.69 -1.27
N LEU A 33 -9.36 -5.72 -0.84
CA LEU A 33 -8.76 -6.95 -0.33
C LEU A 33 -9.51 -7.52 0.88
N PRO A 34 -9.98 -6.71 1.83
CA PRO A 34 -10.78 -7.24 2.95
C PRO A 34 -12.13 -7.84 2.54
N GLN A 35 -12.65 -7.49 1.38
CA GLN A 35 -13.88 -8.10 0.84
C GLN A 35 -13.61 -9.45 0.20
N ASP A 36 -12.46 -9.60 -0.44
CA ASP A 36 -12.10 -10.83 -1.14
C ASP A 36 -11.52 -11.88 -0.19
N TYR A 37 -10.84 -11.44 0.86
CA TYR A 37 -10.15 -12.30 1.82
C TYR A 37 -10.37 -11.79 3.23
N GLN A 38 -10.35 -12.74 4.19
CA GLN A 38 -10.37 -12.36 5.60
C GLN A 38 -8.95 -12.01 6.04
N ILE A 39 -8.64 -10.73 6.07
CA ILE A 39 -7.32 -10.26 6.52
C ILE A 39 -7.49 -9.36 7.75
N ALA A 40 -6.57 -9.53 8.70
CA ALA A 40 -6.54 -8.69 9.89
C ALA A 40 -6.03 -7.29 9.55
N LYS A 41 -6.34 -6.32 10.39
CA LYS A 41 -5.84 -4.95 10.22
C LYS A 41 -4.32 -4.91 10.20
N ALA A 42 -3.66 -5.74 11.00
CA ALA A 42 -2.20 -5.85 11.01
C ALA A 42 -1.66 -6.32 9.67
N ASP A 43 -2.37 -7.23 8.98
CA ASP A 43 -1.97 -7.68 7.65
C ASP A 43 -2.09 -6.56 6.62
N GLN A 44 -3.14 -5.76 6.71
CA GLN A 44 -3.30 -4.59 5.83
C GLN A 44 -2.13 -3.61 6.01
N ILE A 45 -1.76 -3.35 7.26
CA ILE A 45 -0.65 -2.45 7.58
C ILE A 45 0.67 -2.99 7.04
N ASP A 46 0.89 -4.30 7.15
CA ASP A 46 2.09 -4.94 6.61
C ASP A 46 2.17 -4.76 5.09
N LEU A 47 1.06 -4.97 4.40
CA LEU A 47 0.98 -4.78 2.94
C LEU A 47 1.24 -3.32 2.54
N LEU A 48 0.69 -2.38 3.29
CA LEU A 48 0.93 -0.96 3.05
C LEU A 48 2.41 -0.61 3.26
N ASN A 49 3.02 -1.14 4.31
CA ASN A 49 4.44 -0.92 4.58
C ASN A 49 5.32 -1.52 3.49
N ARG A 50 5.02 -2.73 3.03
CA ARG A 50 5.76 -3.37 1.94
C ARG A 50 5.63 -2.58 0.65
N SER A 51 4.45 -2.02 0.39
CA SER A 51 4.21 -1.19 -0.79
C SER A 51 5.09 0.06 -0.76
N VAL A 52 5.11 0.77 0.36
CA VAL A 52 5.94 1.96 0.51
C VAL A 52 7.42 1.61 0.40
N GLN A 53 7.84 0.49 0.99
CA GLN A 53 9.23 0.04 0.91
C GLN A 53 9.67 -0.26 -0.51
N TYR A 54 8.79 -0.86 -1.30
CA TYR A 54 9.09 -1.08 -2.72
C TYR A 54 9.40 0.25 -3.41
N PHE A 55 8.54 1.24 -3.24
CA PHE A 55 8.71 2.54 -3.88
C PHE A 55 9.94 3.29 -3.37
N LYS A 56 10.33 3.07 -2.13
CA LYS A 56 11.54 3.70 -1.57
C LYS A 56 12.82 3.03 -2.03
N SER A 57 12.79 1.75 -2.33
CA SER A 57 13.96 0.96 -2.66
C SER A 57 14.22 0.79 -4.14
N HIS A 58 13.29 1.18 -5.00
CA HIS A 58 13.40 1.04 -6.44
C HIS A 58 13.35 2.39 -7.13
N SER A 59 14.14 2.55 -8.20
CA SER A 59 14.11 3.76 -9.01
C SER A 59 13.07 3.68 -10.13
N GLU A 60 12.70 2.46 -10.51
CA GLU A 60 11.72 2.21 -11.56
C GLU A 60 10.65 1.25 -11.04
N PHE A 61 9.42 1.50 -11.45
CA PHE A 61 8.29 0.67 -11.12
C PHE A 61 8.06 -0.36 -12.21
N ASP A 62 7.88 -1.61 -11.81
CA ASP A 62 7.42 -2.70 -12.67
C ASP A 62 6.24 -3.36 -11.97
N LYS A 63 5.08 -3.33 -12.60
CA LYS A 63 3.82 -3.79 -11.99
C LYS A 63 3.88 -5.26 -11.58
N GLY A 64 4.45 -6.11 -12.44
CA GLY A 64 4.59 -7.54 -12.14
C GLY A 64 5.50 -7.79 -10.94
N GLU A 65 6.63 -7.12 -10.92
CA GLU A 65 7.59 -7.22 -9.82
C GLU A 65 6.99 -6.70 -8.51
N PHE A 66 6.33 -5.55 -8.58
CA PHE A 66 5.66 -4.96 -7.43
C PHE A 66 4.63 -5.91 -6.83
N ALA A 67 3.77 -6.47 -7.67
CA ALA A 67 2.73 -7.37 -7.21
C ALA A 67 3.32 -8.63 -6.56
N GLN A 68 4.38 -9.18 -7.14
CA GLN A 68 5.07 -10.34 -6.58
C GLN A 68 5.70 -10.03 -5.23
N GLU A 69 6.39 -8.91 -5.11
CA GLU A 69 7.06 -8.56 -3.85
C GLU A 69 6.08 -8.21 -2.74
N VAL A 70 5.01 -7.52 -3.07
CA VAL A 70 4.06 -7.02 -2.07
C VAL A 70 3.03 -8.08 -1.69
N PHE A 71 2.35 -8.64 -2.68
CA PHE A 71 1.21 -9.54 -2.41
C PHE A 71 1.59 -11.01 -2.33
N GLN A 72 2.59 -11.44 -3.10
CA GLN A 72 3.17 -12.78 -3.09
C GLN A 72 2.23 -13.92 -3.53
N GLU A 73 0.95 -13.85 -3.22
CA GLU A 73 -0.03 -14.88 -3.58
C GLU A 73 -0.71 -14.58 -4.91
N GLU A 74 -0.87 -15.61 -5.75
CA GLU A 74 -1.47 -15.45 -7.08
C GLU A 74 -2.88 -14.88 -7.03
N GLY A 75 -3.69 -15.32 -6.08
CA GLY A 75 -5.05 -14.83 -5.92
C GLY A 75 -5.10 -13.34 -5.64
N ALA A 76 -4.24 -12.87 -4.75
CA ALA A 76 -4.15 -11.45 -4.42
C ALA A 76 -3.62 -10.64 -5.60
N ILE A 77 -2.63 -11.19 -6.32
CA ILE A 77 -2.08 -10.53 -7.51
C ILE A 77 -3.15 -10.38 -8.59
N LYS A 78 -3.92 -11.42 -8.80
CA LYS A 78 -5.02 -11.39 -9.78
C LYS A 78 -6.07 -10.34 -9.39
N SER A 79 -6.46 -10.32 -8.13
CA SER A 79 -7.40 -9.32 -7.60
C SER A 79 -6.86 -7.90 -7.78
N PHE A 80 -5.58 -7.71 -7.53
CA PHE A 80 -4.94 -6.40 -7.70
C PHE A 80 -5.00 -5.94 -9.16
N ASN A 81 -4.70 -6.83 -10.10
CA ASN A 81 -4.75 -6.51 -11.52
C ASN A 81 -6.17 -6.15 -11.96
N GLN A 82 -7.17 -6.89 -11.52
CA GLN A 82 -8.57 -6.61 -11.82
C GLN A 82 -9.01 -5.28 -11.22
N TYR A 83 -8.61 -5.01 -9.99
CA TYR A 83 -8.91 -3.76 -9.32
C TYR A 83 -8.25 -2.58 -10.03
N SER A 84 -7.02 -2.76 -10.49
CA SER A 84 -6.30 -1.76 -11.26
C SER A 84 -7.07 -1.34 -12.52
N ASP A 85 -7.60 -2.31 -13.24
CA ASP A 85 -8.39 -2.02 -14.45
C ASP A 85 -9.65 -1.21 -14.11
N ARG A 86 -10.36 -1.58 -13.06
CA ARG A 86 -11.56 -0.86 -12.62
C ARG A 86 -11.22 0.53 -12.09
N PHE A 87 -10.10 0.65 -11.40
CA PHE A 87 -9.65 1.94 -10.85
C PHE A 87 -9.38 2.93 -11.98
N GLN A 88 -8.74 2.48 -13.06
CA GLN A 88 -8.47 3.31 -14.22
C GLN A 88 -9.76 3.85 -14.85
N GLU A 89 -10.76 2.98 -14.99
CA GLU A 89 -12.05 3.39 -15.54
C GLU A 89 -12.79 4.35 -14.61
N THR A 90 -12.84 4.03 -13.32
CA THR A 90 -13.59 4.79 -12.33
C THR A 90 -13.01 6.18 -12.12
N HIS A 91 -11.70 6.32 -12.12
CA HIS A 91 -11.03 7.58 -11.83
C HIS A 91 -10.54 8.31 -13.08
N ASP A 92 -10.81 7.73 -14.25
CA ASP A 92 -10.37 8.29 -15.54
C ASP A 92 -8.86 8.61 -15.53
N VAL A 93 -8.07 7.64 -15.07
CA VAL A 93 -6.61 7.74 -15.03
C VAL A 93 -6.01 6.54 -15.74
N GLU A 94 -4.80 6.73 -16.23
CA GLU A 94 -4.04 5.67 -16.87
C GLU A 94 -2.96 5.18 -15.92
N ILE A 95 -2.92 3.88 -15.69
CA ILE A 95 -1.90 3.24 -14.87
C ILE A 95 -0.94 2.50 -15.80
N HIS A 96 0.28 2.98 -15.88
CA HIS A 96 1.31 2.35 -16.71
C HIS A 96 1.94 1.18 -15.97
N ASP A 97 2.28 0.13 -16.72
CA ASP A 97 2.91 -1.06 -16.13
C ASP A 97 4.36 -0.79 -15.71
N ASN A 98 4.99 0.18 -16.34
CA ASN A 98 6.38 0.55 -16.06
C ASN A 98 6.52 2.06 -16.10
N PHE A 99 7.22 2.61 -15.13
CA PHE A 99 7.55 4.05 -15.13
C PHE A 99 8.68 4.31 -14.12
N GLU A 100 9.32 5.47 -14.27
CA GLU A 100 10.32 5.92 -13.33
C GLU A 100 9.62 6.45 -12.07
N ILE A 101 10.04 5.97 -10.90
CA ILE A 101 9.43 6.35 -9.63
C ILE A 101 9.86 7.76 -9.23
N SER A 102 8.88 8.60 -8.90
CA SER A 102 9.13 9.93 -8.38
C SER A 102 9.35 9.86 -6.87
N ALA A 103 10.59 10.08 -6.41
CA ALA A 103 10.90 10.08 -5.00
C ALA A 103 10.11 11.16 -4.24
N HIS A 104 9.86 12.29 -4.90
CA HIS A 104 9.06 13.37 -4.31
C HIS A 104 7.62 12.93 -4.03
N ALA A 105 7.00 12.26 -5.00
CA ALA A 105 5.64 11.75 -4.85
C ALA A 105 5.56 10.69 -3.76
N VAL A 106 6.56 9.79 -3.68
CA VAL A 106 6.64 8.77 -2.64
C VAL A 106 6.71 9.41 -1.26
N LYS A 107 7.58 10.38 -1.09
CA LYS A 107 7.75 11.07 0.20
C LYS A 107 6.46 11.75 0.65
N ARG A 108 5.76 12.39 -0.27
CA ARG A 108 4.50 13.06 0.02
C ARG A 108 3.39 12.08 0.38
N GLN A 109 3.27 11.00 -0.38
CA GLN A 109 2.21 10.01 -0.21
C GLN A 109 2.45 9.07 0.97
N ALA A 110 3.69 8.84 1.36
CA ALA A 110 4.01 7.94 2.47
C ALA A 110 3.33 8.37 3.77
N ARG A 111 3.07 9.64 3.92
CA ARG A 111 2.36 10.18 5.10
C ARG A 111 0.92 9.68 5.20
N ILE A 112 0.31 9.33 4.07
CA ILE A 112 -1.06 8.87 4.00
C ILE A 112 -1.15 7.38 4.33
N PHE A 113 -0.06 6.64 4.16
CA PHE A 113 0.04 5.23 4.47
C PHE A 113 0.30 5.04 5.97
N LYS A 114 -0.70 5.34 6.79
CA LYS A 114 -0.54 5.27 8.24
C LYS A 114 -0.57 3.83 8.73
N SER A 115 0.44 3.47 9.48
CA SER A 115 0.56 2.15 10.11
C SER A 115 0.04 2.23 11.54
N VAL A 116 -1.27 2.47 11.68
CA VAL A 116 -1.87 2.63 13.00
C VAL A 116 -3.13 1.80 13.14
N ILE A 117 -3.23 1.08 14.26
CA ILE A 117 -4.45 0.37 14.65
C ILE A 117 -5.11 1.17 15.77
N LYS A 118 -6.38 1.50 15.58
CA LYS A 118 -7.16 2.22 16.59
C LYS A 118 -8.16 1.26 17.22
N LEU A 119 -8.11 1.16 18.55
CA LEU A 119 -8.97 0.26 19.32
C LEU A 119 -9.82 1.07 20.28
N ASP A 120 -11.15 1.00 20.12
CA ASP A 120 -12.15 1.60 21.02
C ASP A 120 -11.92 3.07 21.35
N LYS A 121 -11.23 3.79 20.48
CA LYS A 121 -10.81 5.18 20.70
C LYS A 121 -9.83 5.35 21.88
N ASN A 122 -9.58 4.29 22.64
CA ASN A 122 -8.69 4.33 23.80
C ASN A 122 -7.25 4.03 23.48
N PHE A 123 -7.01 3.20 22.46
CA PHE A 123 -5.68 2.72 22.14
C PHE A 123 -5.34 2.97 20.69
N HIS A 124 -4.15 3.54 20.46
CA HIS A 124 -3.58 3.69 19.13
C HIS A 124 -2.25 2.95 19.11
N ILE A 125 -2.14 1.95 18.25
CA ILE A 125 -0.92 1.17 18.11
C ILE A 125 -0.25 1.56 16.79
N TYR A 126 0.97 2.11 16.88
CA TYR A 126 1.76 2.49 15.70
C TYR A 126 2.75 1.37 15.41
N ILE A 127 2.68 0.81 14.19
CA ILE A 127 3.55 -0.28 13.78
C ILE A 127 4.57 0.27 12.77
N HIS A 128 5.85 0.23 13.13
CA HIS A 128 6.93 0.80 12.34
C HIS A 128 7.85 -0.24 11.71
N GLY A 129 7.55 -1.50 11.83
CA GLY A 129 8.45 -2.53 11.32
C GLY A 129 7.84 -3.90 11.39
N ASP A 130 8.49 -4.77 12.13
CA ASP A 130 8.23 -6.21 12.13
C ASP A 130 6.81 -6.56 12.56
N ARG A 131 5.99 -6.96 11.60
CA ARG A 131 4.63 -7.40 11.82
C ARG A 131 4.55 -8.68 12.66
N ASN A 132 5.62 -9.48 12.65
CA ASN A 132 5.64 -10.75 13.38
C ASN A 132 5.60 -10.56 14.89
N LYS A 133 5.83 -9.36 15.38
CA LYS A 133 5.78 -9.04 16.80
C LYS A 133 4.37 -8.70 17.30
N ILE A 134 3.37 -8.73 16.43
CA ILE A 134 1.99 -8.48 16.82
C ILE A 134 1.09 -9.60 16.32
N GLU A 135 0.24 -10.10 17.17
CA GLU A 135 -0.73 -11.15 16.86
C GLU A 135 -2.12 -10.71 17.26
N SER A 136 -3.12 -11.09 16.47
CA SER A 136 -4.52 -10.90 16.85
C SER A 136 -5.13 -12.22 17.28
N GLY A 137 -6.11 -12.16 18.18
CA GLY A 137 -6.79 -13.36 18.64
C GLY A 137 -8.12 -13.05 19.29
N ILE A 138 -8.80 -14.11 19.71
CA ILE A 138 -10.06 -14.02 20.42
C ILE A 138 -9.93 -14.93 21.64
N ASP A 139 -10.23 -14.42 22.84
CA ASP A 139 -10.15 -15.21 24.05
C ASP A 139 -11.37 -16.11 24.23
N GLU A 140 -11.38 -16.88 25.34
CA GLU A 140 -12.46 -17.84 25.64
C GLU A 140 -13.82 -17.17 25.79
N SER A 141 -13.85 -15.91 26.21
CA SER A 141 -15.10 -15.17 26.39
C SER A 141 -15.57 -14.45 25.13
N GLY A 142 -14.86 -14.63 24.00
CA GLY A 142 -15.21 -13.98 22.74
C GLY A 142 -14.63 -12.59 22.58
N ARG A 143 -13.75 -12.17 23.49
CA ARG A 143 -13.15 -10.85 23.47
C ARG A 143 -11.96 -10.82 22.52
N LYS A 144 -11.92 -9.84 21.64
CA LYS A 144 -10.82 -9.66 20.68
C LYS A 144 -9.64 -9.00 21.36
N PHE A 145 -8.44 -9.41 20.98
CA PHE A 145 -7.22 -8.83 21.55
C PHE A 145 -6.09 -8.79 20.52
N TYR A 146 -5.08 -7.94 20.80
CA TYR A 146 -3.79 -7.97 20.14
C TYR A 146 -2.72 -8.28 21.17
N LYS A 147 -1.80 -9.18 20.81
CA LYS A 147 -0.64 -9.52 21.63
C LYS A 147 0.61 -8.96 20.98
N ILE A 148 1.39 -8.21 21.74
CA ILE A 148 2.58 -7.53 21.24
C ILE A 148 3.80 -8.09 21.94
N TYR A 149 4.76 -8.58 21.14
CA TYR A 149 6.04 -9.05 21.64
C TYR A 149 7.07 -7.95 21.47
N TYR A 150 7.93 -7.75 22.45
CA TYR A 150 8.98 -6.73 22.37
C TYR A 150 10.24 -7.20 23.08
N ASP A 151 11.37 -6.67 22.65
CA ASP A 151 12.68 -6.99 23.22
C ASP A 151 13.18 -5.95 24.19
N GLN A 152 12.87 -4.68 23.92
CA GLN A 152 13.34 -3.56 24.73
C GLN A 152 12.19 -2.58 25.00
N GLU A 153 12.15 -2.13 26.23
CA GLU A 153 11.19 -1.09 26.67
C GLU A 153 11.99 0.16 27.06
N THR A 154 11.58 1.29 26.54
CA THR A 154 12.28 2.55 26.82
C THR A 154 11.40 3.56 27.56
#